data_614a75e7dbbdeb45f494205a2ebcd4da
#
_entry.id   614a75e7dbbdeb45f494205a2ebcd4da
#
_cell.length_a   1.000
_cell.length_b   1.000
_cell.length_c   1.000
_cell.angle_alpha   90.00
_cell.angle_beta   90.00
_cell.angle_gamma   90.00
#
_symmetry.space_group_name_H-M   'P 1'
#
loop_
_entity.id
_entity.type
_entity.pdbx_description
1 polymer ?
#
loop_
_entity_poly.entity_id
_entity_poly.type
_entity_poly.pdbx_seq_one_letter_code
_entity_poly.pdbx_strand_id
1 'polypeptide(L)'
;MLFLIFLSLTHVNADELFNKGKEVFLGAGNCVACHMLSDAGSNAMVGPNLNEIRPDIQRTLMAVKNGIGVMPAMEGILTDEEIEAVAHYTSIAAEQ
;
A
#
# COMPACT_ATOMS: atom_id res chain seq x y z
N MET A 1 -23.57 -31.20 26.31
CA MET A 1 -23.56 -29.73 26.13
C MET A 1 -22.51 -29.39 25.07
N LEU A 2 -22.97 -28.96 23.89
CA LEU A 2 -22.09 -28.66 22.76
C LEU A 2 -21.66 -27.21 22.86
N PHE A 3 -20.38 -26.97 23.07
CA PHE A 3 -19.80 -25.63 22.98
C PHE A 3 -19.45 -25.37 21.54
N LEU A 4 -20.23 -24.50 20.89
CA LEU A 4 -19.87 -23.96 19.59
C LEU A 4 -18.86 -22.81 19.82
N ILE A 5 -17.59 -23.12 19.60
CA ILE A 5 -16.58 -22.08 19.59
C ILE A 5 -16.63 -21.41 18.20
N PHE A 6 -17.20 -20.22 18.14
CA PHE A 6 -17.10 -19.40 16.94
C PHE A 6 -15.73 -18.76 16.92
N LEU A 7 -14.83 -19.33 16.13
CA LEU A 7 -13.63 -18.63 15.72
C LEU A 7 -14.05 -17.56 14.70
N SER A 8 -14.22 -16.34 15.18
CA SER A 8 -14.37 -15.21 14.27
C SER A 8 -13.03 -14.95 13.60
N LEU A 9 -12.89 -15.49 12.40
CA LEU A 9 -11.81 -15.12 11.50
C LEU A 9 -12.13 -13.70 11.00
N THR A 10 -11.38 -12.73 11.51
CA THR A 10 -11.41 -11.38 10.96
C THR A 10 -10.76 -11.41 9.58
N HIS A 11 -11.56 -11.47 8.54
CA HIS A 11 -11.09 -11.29 7.18
C HIS A 11 -11.08 -9.80 6.88
N VAL A 12 -9.91 -9.25 6.61
CA VAL A 12 -9.80 -7.94 5.96
C VAL A 12 -10.18 -8.18 4.50
N ASN A 13 -11.33 -7.67 4.06
CA ASN A 13 -11.73 -7.79 2.67
C ASN A 13 -10.91 -6.86 1.76
N ALA A 14 -10.97 -7.10 0.45
CA ALA A 14 -10.19 -6.36 -0.53
C ALA A 14 -10.47 -4.85 -0.50
N ASP A 15 -11.73 -4.45 -0.26
CA ASP A 15 -12.13 -3.03 -0.19
C ASP A 15 -11.54 -2.35 1.04
N GLU A 16 -11.55 -3.01 2.18
CA GLU A 16 -10.96 -2.49 3.42
C GLU A 16 -9.45 -2.33 3.27
N LEU A 17 -8.81 -3.33 2.66
CA LEU A 17 -7.37 -3.32 2.42
C LEU A 17 -6.99 -2.19 1.45
N PHE A 18 -7.76 -2.01 0.39
CA PHE A 18 -7.59 -0.91 -0.57
C PHE A 18 -7.71 0.44 0.12
N ASN A 19 -8.77 0.64 0.91
CA ASN A 19 -9.01 1.89 1.61
C ASN A 19 -7.91 2.17 2.65
N LYS A 20 -7.47 1.16 3.37
CA LYS A 20 -6.37 1.29 4.32
C LYS A 20 -5.07 1.66 3.61
N GLY A 21 -4.79 1.02 2.50
CA GLY A 21 -3.61 1.33 1.69
C GLY A 21 -3.64 2.75 1.15
N LYS A 22 -4.79 3.23 0.72
CA LYS A 22 -4.96 4.62 0.29
C LYS A 22 -4.66 5.60 1.42
N GLU A 23 -5.17 5.33 2.62
CA GLU A 23 -4.85 6.13 3.81
C GLU A 23 -3.34 6.20 4.06
N VAL A 24 -2.66 5.06 3.98
CA VAL A 24 -1.20 4.99 4.18
C VAL A 24 -0.47 5.78 3.10
N PHE A 25 -0.88 5.64 1.86
CA PHE A 25 -0.30 6.36 0.72
C PHE A 25 -0.40 7.88 0.90
N LEU A 26 -1.56 8.35 1.34
CA LEU A 26 -1.82 9.78 1.54
C LEU A 26 -1.26 10.32 2.85
N GLY A 27 -1.10 9.46 3.86
CA GLY A 27 -0.75 9.86 5.23
C GLY A 27 0.61 9.35 5.69
N ALA A 28 0.61 8.33 6.53
CA ALA A 28 1.81 7.85 7.23
C ALA A 28 2.96 7.44 6.31
N GLY A 29 2.66 6.89 5.15
CA GLY A 29 3.68 6.52 4.16
C GLY A 29 4.20 7.68 3.36
N ASN A 30 3.43 8.76 3.27
CA ASN A 30 3.75 9.98 2.52
C ASN A 30 4.21 9.71 1.07
N CYS A 31 3.64 8.70 0.45
CA CYS A 31 4.00 8.29 -0.91
C CYS A 31 3.66 9.39 -1.93
N VAL A 32 2.63 10.19 -1.62
CA VAL A 32 2.19 11.34 -2.45
C VAL A 32 3.26 12.41 -2.62
N ALA A 33 4.23 12.48 -1.71
CA ALA A 33 5.30 13.48 -1.80
C ALA A 33 6.21 13.24 -3.00
N CYS A 34 6.32 12.00 -3.47
CA CYS A 34 7.26 11.61 -4.51
C CYS A 34 6.61 10.99 -5.74
N HIS A 35 5.48 10.30 -5.59
CA HIS A 35 4.88 9.52 -6.67
C HIS A 35 3.59 10.11 -7.20
N MET A 36 3.50 10.14 -8.52
CA MET A 36 2.25 10.39 -9.21
C MET A 36 1.38 9.12 -9.17
N LEU A 37 0.12 9.28 -8.80
CA LEU A 37 -0.88 8.22 -8.81
C LEU A 37 -2.26 8.87 -8.90
N SER A 38 -2.97 8.62 -10.00
CA SER A 38 -4.24 9.30 -10.30
C SER A 38 -5.30 9.09 -9.22
N ASP A 39 -5.48 7.86 -8.76
CA ASP A 39 -6.46 7.54 -7.72
C ASP A 39 -6.22 8.32 -6.42
N ALA A 40 -4.96 8.55 -6.08
CA ALA A 40 -4.58 9.32 -4.90
C ALA A 40 -4.62 10.84 -5.13
N GLY A 41 -4.81 11.28 -6.36
CA GLY A 41 -4.79 12.70 -6.71
C GLY A 41 -3.38 13.31 -6.61
N SER A 42 -2.33 12.50 -6.60
CA SER A 42 -0.96 12.99 -6.48
C SER A 42 -0.31 13.21 -7.85
N ASN A 43 0.43 14.30 -7.95
CA ASN A 43 1.09 14.72 -9.19
C ASN A 43 2.60 14.88 -9.04
N ALA A 44 3.16 14.36 -7.96
CA ALA A 44 4.59 14.47 -7.69
C ALA A 44 5.40 13.68 -8.72
N MET A 45 6.56 14.20 -9.09
CA MET A 45 7.42 13.63 -10.14
C MET A 45 8.84 13.35 -9.65
N VAL A 46 9.01 13.20 -8.34
CA VAL A 46 10.31 12.86 -7.73
C VAL A 46 10.61 11.39 -7.95
N GLY A 47 9.63 10.53 -7.71
CA GLY A 47 9.70 9.10 -8.00
C GLY A 47 9.00 8.76 -9.32
N PRO A 48 9.04 7.49 -9.74
CA PRO A 48 8.33 7.04 -10.92
C PRO A 48 6.82 7.29 -10.85
N ASN A 49 6.23 7.59 -12.00
CA ASN A 49 4.78 7.65 -12.15
C ASN A 49 4.22 6.24 -12.06
N LEU A 50 3.46 5.97 -11.00
CA LEU A 50 2.96 4.63 -10.71
C LEU A 50 1.93 4.14 -11.74
N ASN A 51 1.15 5.05 -12.33
CA ASN A 51 0.23 4.69 -13.41
C ASN A 51 0.96 4.26 -14.69
N GLU A 52 2.20 4.70 -14.87
CA GLU A 52 3.05 4.30 -16.00
C GLU A 52 3.71 2.95 -15.77
N ILE A 53 4.39 2.80 -14.61
CA ILE A 53 5.16 1.59 -14.35
C ILE A 53 4.31 0.40 -13.90
N ARG A 54 3.12 0.66 -13.36
CA ARG A 54 2.15 -0.37 -12.94
C ARG A 54 2.80 -1.53 -12.18
N PRO A 55 3.42 -1.25 -11.03
CA PRO A 55 4.12 -2.30 -10.30
C PRO A 55 3.13 -3.33 -9.75
N ASP A 56 3.50 -4.60 -9.80
CA ASP A 56 2.72 -5.63 -9.14
C ASP A 56 2.92 -5.55 -7.62
N ILE A 57 2.13 -6.34 -6.90
CA ILE A 57 2.13 -6.30 -5.43
C ILE A 57 3.49 -6.69 -4.83
N GLN A 58 4.16 -7.69 -5.40
CA GLN A 58 5.46 -8.16 -4.88
C GLN A 58 6.54 -7.10 -5.08
N ARG A 59 6.57 -6.49 -6.25
CA ARG A 59 7.52 -5.41 -6.56
C ARG A 59 7.29 -4.22 -5.64
N THR A 60 6.03 -3.86 -5.41
CA THR A 60 5.66 -2.76 -4.50
C THR A 60 6.05 -3.09 -3.07
N LEU A 61 5.75 -4.30 -2.60
CA LEU A 61 6.13 -4.74 -1.26
C LEU A 61 7.63 -4.60 -1.02
N MET A 62 8.44 -5.07 -1.96
CA MET A 62 9.89 -5.01 -1.83
C MET A 62 10.41 -3.57 -1.83
N ALA A 63 9.88 -2.73 -2.70
CA ALA A 63 10.26 -1.33 -2.79
C ALA A 63 9.90 -0.55 -1.52
N VAL A 64 8.68 -0.75 -1.01
CA VAL A 64 8.21 -0.07 0.20
C VAL A 64 8.97 -0.55 1.43
N LYS A 65 9.14 -1.86 1.56
CA LYS A 65 9.79 -2.45 2.72
C LYS A 65 11.28 -2.09 2.79
N ASN A 66 11.99 -2.24 1.69
CA ASN A 66 13.46 -2.14 1.64
C ASN A 66 13.97 -0.80 1.14
N GLY A 67 13.13 -0.01 0.48
CA GLY A 67 13.55 1.22 -0.20
C GLY A 67 14.32 0.95 -1.49
N ILE A 68 14.46 1.96 -2.32
CA ILE A 68 15.24 1.93 -3.56
C ILE A 68 15.83 3.31 -3.78
N GLY A 69 17.17 3.41 -3.83
CA GLY A 69 17.82 4.69 -4.05
C GLY A 69 17.41 5.72 -3.00
N VAL A 70 16.84 6.85 -3.44
CA VAL A 70 16.37 7.91 -2.52
C VAL A 70 15.03 7.58 -1.85
N MET A 71 14.32 6.56 -2.34
CA MET A 71 13.09 6.10 -1.70
C MET A 71 13.45 5.40 -0.38
N PRO A 72 12.96 5.90 0.77
CA PRO A 72 13.33 5.30 2.06
C PRO A 72 12.67 3.95 2.27
N ALA A 73 13.33 3.09 3.05
CA ALA A 73 12.74 1.85 3.52
C ALA A 73 11.68 2.16 4.59
N MET A 74 10.51 1.59 4.46
CA MET A 74 9.41 1.81 5.41
C MET A 74 9.32 0.78 6.52
N GLU A 75 10.13 -0.28 6.47
CA GLU A 75 10.21 -1.26 7.55
C GLU A 75 10.65 -0.55 8.85
N GLY A 76 9.88 -0.74 9.91
CA GLY A 76 10.11 -0.07 11.18
C GLY A 76 9.47 1.32 11.30
N ILE A 77 9.03 1.91 10.19
CA ILE A 77 8.28 3.18 10.16
C ILE A 77 6.81 2.91 10.02
N LEU A 78 6.44 2.04 9.08
CA LEU A 78 5.08 1.53 8.92
C LEU A 78 4.99 0.14 9.53
N THR A 79 3.80 -0.23 10.01
CA THR A 79 3.55 -1.60 10.45
C THR A 79 3.53 -2.54 9.24
N ASP A 80 3.68 -3.85 9.47
CA ASP A 80 3.60 -4.84 8.41
C ASP A 80 2.23 -4.79 7.70
N GLU A 81 1.15 -4.58 8.45
CA GLU A 81 -0.20 -4.42 7.90
C GLU A 81 -0.31 -3.19 7.00
N GLU A 82 0.31 -2.09 7.40
CA GLU A 82 0.33 -0.86 6.60
C GLU A 82 1.12 -1.05 5.30
N ILE A 83 2.25 -1.74 5.38
CA ILE A 83 3.07 -2.06 4.21
C ILE A 83 2.29 -2.94 3.22
N GLU A 84 1.63 -3.99 3.72
CA GLU A 84 0.78 -4.85 2.90
C GLU A 84 -0.37 -4.07 2.27
N ALA A 85 -1.03 -3.23 3.06
CA ALA A 85 -2.16 -2.45 2.59
C ALA A 85 -1.75 -1.47 1.49
N VAL A 86 -0.65 -0.75 1.65
CA VAL A 86 -0.20 0.22 0.65
C VAL A 86 0.30 -0.46 -0.62
N ALA A 87 0.89 -1.65 -0.51
CA ALA A 87 1.30 -2.43 -1.67
C ALA A 87 0.08 -2.92 -2.46
N HIS A 88 -0.94 -3.39 -1.76
CA HIS A 88 -2.20 -3.80 -2.35
C HIS A 88 -2.90 -2.63 -3.06
N TYR A 89 -3.02 -1.52 -2.36
CA TYR A 89 -3.63 -0.30 -2.92
C TYR A 89 -2.89 0.16 -4.17
N THR A 90 -1.58 0.31 -4.08
CA THR A 90 -0.77 0.83 -5.18
C THR A 90 -0.88 -0.05 -6.43
N SER A 91 -0.80 -1.37 -6.26
CA SER A 91 -0.86 -2.29 -7.40
C SER A 91 -2.21 -2.26 -8.13
N ILE A 92 -3.30 -2.04 -7.40
CA ILE A 92 -4.65 -1.94 -7.99
C ILE A 92 -4.88 -0.54 -8.56
N ALA A 93 -4.57 0.50 -7.80
CA ALA A 93 -4.79 1.88 -8.22
C ALA A 93 -3.97 2.26 -9.45
N ALA A 94 -2.77 1.71 -9.58
CA ALA A 94 -1.89 1.96 -10.73
C ALA A 94 -2.46 1.45 -12.04
N GLU A 95 -3.37 0.47 -12.00
CA GLU A 95 -4.03 -0.09 -13.18
C GLU A 95 -5.24 0.73 -13.64
N GLN A 96 -5.68 1.68 -12.86
CA GLN A 96 -6.89 2.47 -13.14
C GLN A 96 -6.64 3.68 -14.04
#